data_c8142393863c4c3c23192fb870ea70a8
#
_entry.id   c8142393863c4c3c23192fb870ea70a8
#
_cell.length_a   1.000
_cell.length_b   1.000
_cell.length_c   1.000
_cell.angle_alpha   90.00
_cell.angle_beta   90.00
_cell.angle_gamma   90.00
#
_symmetry.space_group_name_H-M   'P 1'
#
loop_
_entity.id
_entity.type
_entity.pdbx_description
1 polymer ?
#
loop_
_entity_poly.entity_id
_entity_poly.type
_entity_poly.pdbx_seq_one_letter_code
_entity_poly.pdbx_strand_id
1 'polypeptide(L)'
;PKTSMPETESSANSGRMNASLNYQTRQGAKRIRDAYAKESGLGELRGIKDQTLKVIYDVLCIHLGTPPTEVDWQWKDKDGEFTRSGKLTPLQFAGEYLQTDIHDYVSLVHDPRETSPEGATFTVEYLGNVVDAPAIRYLNVDIQLMKDITLKMLEDGKPVWMGCDTGKQMHRDLGLWDADLFDYASVYGADFSMDKATRLEYHQTAMTHAMMFTGVDVVGGVPRRWRVEN
;
A
#
# COMPACT_ATOMS: atom_id res chain seq x y z
N PRO A 1 -5.97 -9.79 3.46
CA PRO A 1 -6.37 -10.66 2.36
C PRO A 1 -6.31 -12.10 2.83
N LYS A 2 -7.41 -12.81 2.66
CA LYS A 2 -7.40 -14.27 2.85
C LYS A 2 -6.49 -14.82 1.77
N THR A 3 -5.48 -15.60 2.15
CA THR A 3 -4.69 -16.31 1.18
C THR A 3 -5.61 -17.23 0.38
N SER A 4 -5.39 -17.30 -0.90
CA SER A 4 -6.17 -18.14 -1.84
C SER A 4 -5.94 -19.64 -1.65
N MET A 5 -5.44 -20.09 -0.52
CA MET A 5 -5.33 -21.51 -0.21
C MET A 5 -6.68 -22.00 0.35
N PRO A 6 -7.46 -22.78 -0.41
CA PRO A 6 -8.86 -23.11 -0.05
C PRO A 6 -9.00 -24.04 1.15
N GLU A 7 -7.90 -24.55 1.72
CA GLU A 7 -7.94 -25.59 2.74
C GLU A 7 -7.37 -25.17 4.09
N THR A 8 -6.93 -23.92 4.27
CA THR A 8 -6.42 -23.45 5.54
C THR A 8 -7.21 -22.25 6.03
N GLU A 9 -7.69 -22.30 7.26
CA GLU A 9 -8.09 -21.11 8.03
C GLU A 9 -6.85 -20.22 8.23
N SER A 10 -6.38 -19.57 7.17
CA SER A 10 -5.22 -18.73 7.25
C SER A 10 -5.61 -17.29 7.50
N SER A 11 -5.27 -16.80 8.66
CA SER A 11 -5.08 -15.37 8.83
C SER A 11 -3.89 -14.93 7.97
N ALA A 12 -3.98 -13.78 7.30
CA ALA A 12 -2.89 -13.21 6.51
C ALA A 12 -1.74 -12.71 7.41
N ASN A 13 -1.13 -13.60 8.18
CA ASN A 13 0.03 -13.27 8.99
C ASN A 13 1.31 -13.67 8.28
N SER A 14 1.89 -12.71 7.56
CA SER A 14 3.15 -12.88 6.82
C SER A 14 4.40 -12.64 7.68
N GLY A 15 4.28 -12.40 8.97
CA GLY A 15 5.39 -11.98 9.83
C GLY A 15 6.60 -12.93 9.78
N ARG A 16 6.38 -14.23 9.91
CA ARG A 16 7.47 -15.24 9.85
C ARG A 16 8.10 -15.35 8.47
N MET A 17 7.27 -15.32 7.43
CA MET A 17 7.75 -15.31 6.04
C MET A 17 8.63 -14.08 5.79
N ASN A 18 8.15 -12.90 6.15
CA ASN A 18 8.88 -11.64 5.98
C ASN A 18 10.20 -11.64 6.77
N ALA A 19 10.22 -12.19 7.99
CA ALA A 19 11.45 -12.33 8.77
C ALA A 19 12.48 -13.22 8.06
N SER A 20 12.04 -14.34 7.47
CA SER A 20 12.90 -15.25 6.69
C SER A 20 13.43 -14.58 5.42
N LEU A 21 12.59 -13.86 4.68
CA LEU A 21 12.97 -13.10 3.49
C LEU A 21 14.00 -12.02 3.83
N ASN A 22 13.76 -11.24 4.88
CA ASN A 22 14.70 -10.22 5.35
C ASN A 22 16.05 -10.81 5.77
N TYR A 23 16.05 -11.95 6.44
CA TYR A 23 17.28 -12.65 6.81
C TYR A 23 18.07 -13.05 5.56
N GLN A 24 17.44 -13.68 4.58
CA GLN A 24 18.10 -14.11 3.33
C GLN A 24 18.62 -12.92 2.53
N THR A 25 17.86 -11.86 2.42
CA THR A 25 18.28 -10.63 1.73
C THR A 25 19.52 -10.03 2.38
N ARG A 26 19.53 -9.90 3.72
CA ARG A 26 20.68 -9.38 4.46
C ARG A 26 21.91 -10.27 4.36
N GLN A 27 21.73 -11.60 4.42
CA GLN A 27 22.81 -12.56 4.26
C GLN A 27 23.39 -12.51 2.83
N GLY A 28 22.54 -12.43 1.81
CA GLY A 28 22.94 -12.25 0.42
C GLY A 28 23.72 -10.95 0.20
N ALA A 29 23.23 -9.85 0.74
CA ALA A 29 23.92 -8.56 0.70
C ALA A 29 25.31 -8.63 1.35
N LYS A 30 25.41 -9.28 2.52
CA LYS A 30 26.70 -9.50 3.17
C LYS A 30 27.66 -10.29 2.28
N ARG A 31 27.21 -11.41 1.71
CA ARG A 31 28.04 -12.24 0.81
C ARG A 31 28.53 -11.46 -0.41
N ILE A 32 27.67 -10.62 -1.00
CA ILE A 32 28.04 -9.77 -2.14
C ILE A 32 29.12 -8.75 -1.71
N ARG A 33 28.93 -8.08 -0.56
CA ARG A 33 29.92 -7.13 -0.05
C ARG A 33 31.26 -7.78 0.28
N ASP A 34 31.25 -8.97 0.87
CA ASP A 34 32.46 -9.72 1.18
C ASP A 34 33.22 -10.14 -0.10
N ALA A 35 32.50 -10.56 -1.14
CA ALA A 35 33.08 -10.90 -2.44
C ALA A 35 33.62 -9.67 -3.16
N TYR A 36 32.87 -8.56 -3.13
CA TYR A 36 33.32 -7.29 -3.70
C TYR A 36 34.61 -6.78 -3.02
N ALA A 37 34.69 -6.88 -1.70
CA ALA A 37 35.89 -6.48 -0.95
C ALA A 37 37.13 -7.36 -1.27
N LYS A 38 36.92 -8.55 -1.85
CA LYS A 38 37.96 -9.45 -2.34
C LYS A 38 38.23 -9.26 -3.84
N GLU A 39 37.70 -8.20 -4.44
CA GLU A 39 37.82 -7.89 -5.86
C GLU A 39 37.27 -9.00 -6.79
N SER A 40 36.28 -9.77 -6.32
CA SER A 40 35.62 -10.79 -7.13
C SER A 40 34.99 -10.18 -8.38
N GLY A 41 35.07 -10.92 -9.49
CA GLY A 41 34.51 -10.47 -10.75
C GLY A 41 32.95 -10.37 -10.73
N LEU A 42 32.42 -9.58 -11.64
CA LEU A 42 30.97 -9.33 -11.76
C LEU A 42 30.14 -10.62 -11.91
N GLY A 43 30.70 -11.65 -12.55
CA GLY A 43 30.08 -12.98 -12.71
C GLY A 43 29.81 -13.65 -11.36
N GLU A 44 30.77 -13.60 -10.44
CA GLU A 44 30.64 -14.18 -9.10
C GLU A 44 29.61 -13.40 -8.28
N LEU A 45 29.63 -12.06 -8.33
CA LEU A 45 28.66 -11.20 -7.64
C LEU A 45 27.22 -11.48 -8.12
N ARG A 46 27.03 -11.63 -9.43
CA ARG A 46 25.75 -12.03 -10.01
C ARG A 46 25.33 -13.43 -9.58
N GLY A 47 26.25 -14.39 -9.55
CA GLY A 47 25.98 -15.74 -9.07
C GLY A 47 25.47 -15.77 -7.63
N ILE A 48 26.07 -14.98 -6.73
CA ILE A 48 25.62 -14.84 -5.34
C ILE A 48 24.20 -14.24 -5.29
N LYS A 49 23.96 -13.20 -6.09
CA LYS A 49 22.64 -12.59 -6.21
C LYS A 49 21.59 -13.60 -6.65
N ASP A 50 21.85 -14.33 -7.72
CA ASP A 50 20.91 -15.28 -8.32
C ASP A 50 20.61 -16.45 -7.38
N GLN A 51 21.61 -16.97 -6.67
CA GLN A 51 21.41 -17.97 -5.62
C GLN A 51 20.52 -17.44 -4.49
N THR A 52 20.74 -16.19 -4.06
CA THR A 52 19.93 -15.55 -3.01
C THR A 52 18.49 -15.37 -3.46
N LEU A 53 18.28 -14.91 -4.70
CA LEU A 53 16.95 -14.75 -5.28
C LEU A 53 16.21 -16.06 -5.44
N LYS A 54 16.94 -17.15 -5.80
CA LYS A 54 16.35 -18.49 -5.85
C LYS A 54 15.80 -18.92 -4.49
N VAL A 55 16.58 -18.75 -3.42
CA VAL A 55 16.13 -19.09 -2.05
C VAL A 55 14.92 -18.24 -1.64
N ILE A 56 14.92 -16.93 -1.95
CA ILE A 56 13.80 -16.05 -1.70
C ILE A 56 12.55 -16.52 -2.44
N TYR A 57 12.68 -16.88 -3.72
CA TYR A 57 11.57 -17.42 -4.51
C TYR A 57 11.03 -18.74 -3.94
N ASP A 58 11.91 -19.65 -3.54
CA ASP A 58 11.52 -20.93 -2.93
C ASP A 58 10.74 -20.69 -1.62
N VAL A 59 11.17 -19.74 -0.78
CA VAL A 59 10.45 -19.36 0.45
C VAL A 59 9.05 -18.81 0.11
N LEU A 60 8.96 -17.94 -0.89
CA LEU A 60 7.66 -17.41 -1.33
C LEU A 60 6.74 -18.52 -1.84
N CYS A 61 7.25 -19.45 -2.67
CA CYS A 61 6.47 -20.57 -3.18
C CYS A 61 6.00 -21.53 -2.08
N ILE A 62 6.82 -21.76 -1.04
CA ILE A 62 6.43 -22.59 0.10
C ILE A 62 5.27 -21.96 0.89
N HIS A 63 5.30 -20.65 1.07
CA HIS A 63 4.30 -19.93 1.86
C HIS A 63 3.04 -19.54 1.09
N LEU A 64 3.16 -19.22 -0.20
CA LEU A 64 2.10 -18.63 -1.01
C LEU A 64 1.62 -19.55 -2.15
N GLY A 65 2.32 -20.64 -2.40
CA GLY A 65 2.13 -21.48 -3.57
C GLY A 65 2.94 -21.01 -4.78
N THR A 66 3.20 -21.92 -5.72
CA THR A 66 3.84 -21.57 -6.99
C THR A 66 2.89 -20.76 -7.86
N PRO A 67 3.31 -19.59 -8.38
CA PRO A 67 2.46 -18.77 -9.23
C PRO A 67 1.93 -19.58 -10.43
N PRO A 68 0.62 -19.60 -10.69
CA PRO A 68 0.06 -20.27 -11.85
C PRO A 68 0.44 -19.52 -13.13
N THR A 69 0.69 -20.27 -14.20
CA THR A 69 0.92 -19.68 -15.54
C THR A 69 -0.39 -19.28 -16.21
N GLU A 70 -1.50 -19.92 -15.82
CA GLU A 70 -2.85 -19.65 -16.29
C GLU A 70 -3.83 -19.83 -15.12
N VAL A 71 -4.93 -19.10 -15.14
CA VAL A 71 -6.07 -19.26 -14.23
C VAL A 71 -7.35 -19.51 -15.03
N ASP A 72 -8.20 -20.40 -14.55
CA ASP A 72 -9.55 -20.57 -15.09
C ASP A 72 -10.44 -19.51 -14.43
N TRP A 73 -10.59 -18.37 -15.12
CA TRP A 73 -11.27 -17.21 -14.59
C TRP A 73 -12.79 -17.35 -14.69
N GLN A 74 -13.43 -17.33 -13.53
CA GLN A 74 -14.88 -17.43 -13.39
C GLN A 74 -15.34 -16.55 -12.22
N TRP A 75 -16.51 -15.94 -12.36
CA TRP A 75 -17.04 -15.03 -11.35
C TRP A 75 -18.57 -14.94 -11.45
N LYS A 76 -19.19 -14.35 -10.44
CA LYS A 76 -20.58 -13.95 -10.45
C LYS A 76 -20.66 -12.43 -10.37
N ASP A 77 -21.57 -11.88 -11.15
CA ASP A 77 -21.85 -10.45 -11.08
C ASP A 77 -22.69 -10.09 -9.83
N LYS A 78 -23.05 -8.82 -9.70
CA LYS A 78 -23.87 -8.32 -8.58
C LYS A 78 -25.29 -8.94 -8.54
N ASP A 79 -25.78 -9.42 -9.66
CA ASP A 79 -27.10 -10.02 -9.80
C ASP A 79 -27.04 -11.55 -9.61
N GLY A 80 -25.84 -12.09 -9.38
CA GLY A 80 -25.58 -13.50 -9.14
C GLY A 80 -25.39 -14.33 -10.41
N GLU A 81 -25.40 -13.70 -11.58
CA GLU A 81 -25.20 -14.37 -12.86
C GLU A 81 -23.76 -14.86 -12.99
N PHE A 82 -23.62 -16.12 -13.40
CA PHE A 82 -22.32 -16.77 -13.54
C PHE A 82 -21.69 -16.46 -14.89
N THR A 83 -20.44 -16.05 -14.86
CA THR A 83 -19.61 -15.82 -16.06
C THR A 83 -18.31 -16.61 -15.98
N ARG A 84 -17.87 -17.15 -17.09
CA ARG A 84 -16.59 -17.84 -17.22
C ARG A 84 -15.89 -17.41 -18.50
N SER A 85 -14.72 -16.81 -18.35
CA SER A 85 -13.84 -16.44 -19.47
C SER A 85 -12.91 -17.58 -19.91
N GLY A 86 -12.85 -18.66 -19.10
CA GLY A 86 -11.95 -19.78 -19.35
C GLY A 86 -10.52 -19.52 -18.85
N LYS A 87 -9.56 -20.20 -19.46
CA LYS A 87 -8.16 -20.07 -19.07
C LYS A 87 -7.53 -18.81 -19.63
N LEU A 88 -6.99 -17.99 -18.75
CA LEU A 88 -6.29 -16.75 -19.06
C LEU A 88 -4.90 -16.74 -18.43
N THR A 89 -3.91 -16.25 -19.16
CA THR A 89 -2.63 -15.84 -18.56
C THR A 89 -2.79 -14.53 -17.82
N PRO A 90 -1.90 -14.16 -16.89
CA PRO A 90 -1.94 -12.86 -16.19
C PRO A 90 -1.97 -11.65 -17.14
N LEU A 91 -1.25 -11.70 -18.27
CA LEU A 91 -1.26 -10.61 -19.26
C LEU A 91 -2.60 -10.53 -20.03
N GLN A 92 -3.19 -11.66 -20.38
CA GLN A 92 -4.51 -11.69 -21.00
C GLN A 92 -5.57 -11.16 -20.03
N PHE A 93 -5.52 -11.58 -18.75
CA PHE A 93 -6.42 -11.04 -17.74
C PHE A 93 -6.26 -9.54 -17.58
N ALA A 94 -5.03 -9.03 -17.50
CA ALA A 94 -4.78 -7.60 -17.39
C ALA A 94 -5.33 -6.84 -18.62
N GLY A 95 -5.08 -7.32 -19.82
CA GLY A 95 -5.58 -6.67 -21.05
C GLY A 95 -7.09 -6.69 -21.21
N GLU A 96 -7.77 -7.71 -20.67
CA GLU A 96 -9.23 -7.88 -20.78
C GLU A 96 -9.98 -7.12 -19.68
N TYR A 97 -9.47 -7.14 -18.44
CA TYR A 97 -10.19 -6.64 -17.26
C TYR A 97 -9.65 -5.33 -16.70
N LEU A 98 -8.37 -4.97 -16.91
CA LEU A 98 -7.82 -3.69 -16.48
C LEU A 98 -8.00 -2.65 -17.59
N GLN A 99 -9.15 -1.99 -17.59
CA GLN A 99 -9.49 -0.97 -18.61
C GLN A 99 -8.89 0.42 -18.29
N THR A 100 -8.23 0.57 -17.16
CA THR A 100 -7.64 1.84 -16.72
C THR A 100 -6.12 1.76 -16.86
N ASP A 101 -5.52 2.73 -17.52
CA ASP A 101 -4.06 2.86 -17.51
C ASP A 101 -3.61 3.32 -16.13
N ILE A 102 -2.89 2.45 -15.42
CA ILE A 102 -2.36 2.75 -14.09
C ILE A 102 -1.31 3.87 -14.12
N HIS A 103 -0.75 4.18 -15.29
CA HIS A 103 0.22 5.27 -15.47
C HIS A 103 -0.45 6.66 -15.54
N ASP A 104 -1.75 6.73 -15.71
CA ASP A 104 -2.52 7.98 -15.67
C ASP A 104 -2.75 8.49 -14.24
N TYR A 105 -2.45 7.66 -13.23
CA TYR A 105 -2.61 8.06 -11.83
C TYR A 105 -1.43 8.87 -11.34
N VAL A 106 -1.74 9.88 -10.51
CA VAL A 106 -0.75 10.68 -9.82
C VAL A 106 -0.90 10.51 -8.31
N SER A 107 0.22 10.56 -7.59
CA SER A 107 0.21 10.49 -6.14
C SER A 107 0.20 11.88 -5.53
N LEU A 108 -0.82 12.18 -4.76
CA LEU A 108 -0.93 13.43 -4.00
C LEU A 108 -0.54 13.18 -2.55
N VAL A 109 0.01 14.21 -1.91
CA VAL A 109 0.28 14.22 -0.47
C VAL A 109 -0.14 15.56 0.11
N HIS A 110 -0.57 15.57 1.36
CA HIS A 110 -0.73 16.78 2.14
C HIS A 110 0.28 16.78 3.28
N ASP A 111 1.32 17.56 3.11
CA ASP A 111 2.36 17.84 4.11
C ASP A 111 2.37 19.34 4.40
N PRO A 112 1.76 19.80 5.51
CA PRO A 112 1.61 21.22 5.82
C PRO A 112 2.84 21.82 6.52
N ARG A 113 3.97 21.12 6.59
CA ARG A 113 5.19 21.69 7.18
C ARG A 113 5.78 22.80 6.31
N GLU A 114 6.37 23.82 6.91
CA GLU A 114 7.01 24.92 6.18
C GLU A 114 8.10 24.46 5.21
N THR A 115 8.77 23.35 5.53
CA THR A 115 9.78 22.73 4.66
C THR A 115 9.22 22.03 3.43
N SER A 116 7.89 21.92 3.34
CA SER A 116 7.19 21.19 2.27
C SER A 116 6.20 22.10 1.54
N PRO A 117 6.65 23.02 0.69
CA PRO A 117 5.76 23.97 0.02
C PRO A 117 4.74 23.27 -0.88
N GLU A 118 3.53 23.83 -0.93
CA GLU A 118 2.50 23.40 -1.88
C GLU A 118 2.96 23.55 -3.33
N GLY A 119 2.50 22.64 -4.20
CA GLY A 119 2.89 22.59 -5.61
C GLY A 119 4.26 22.00 -5.86
N ALA A 120 5.05 21.71 -4.81
CA ALA A 120 6.31 21.02 -4.95
C ALA A 120 6.11 19.49 -5.03
N THR A 121 7.04 18.82 -5.70
CA THR A 121 7.06 17.35 -5.77
C THR A 121 8.12 16.79 -4.84
N PHE A 122 7.77 15.71 -4.16
CA PHE A 122 8.62 15.00 -3.20
C PHE A 122 8.74 13.53 -3.57
N THR A 123 9.82 12.92 -3.11
CA THR A 123 10.00 11.47 -3.13
C THR A 123 10.46 10.99 -1.75
N VAL A 124 10.34 9.70 -1.51
CA VAL A 124 10.90 9.06 -0.31
C VAL A 124 12.11 8.26 -0.76
N GLU A 125 13.28 8.60 -0.22
CA GLU A 125 14.51 7.86 -0.51
C GLU A 125 14.37 6.39 -0.08
N TYR A 126 14.93 5.50 -0.88
CA TYR A 126 14.93 4.04 -0.65
C TYR A 126 13.54 3.38 -0.59
N LEU A 127 12.47 4.08 -0.99
CA LEU A 127 11.13 3.49 -1.06
C LEU A 127 10.96 2.57 -2.28
N GLY A 128 11.71 2.81 -3.35
CA GLY A 128 11.67 1.99 -4.56
C GLY A 128 12.12 0.55 -4.29
N ASN A 129 11.38 -0.42 -4.82
CA ASN A 129 11.66 -1.85 -4.70
C ASN A 129 12.33 -2.44 -5.95
N VAL A 130 12.53 -1.65 -6.99
CA VAL A 130 13.18 -2.05 -8.24
C VAL A 130 14.30 -1.06 -8.56
N VAL A 131 15.51 -1.57 -8.77
CA VAL A 131 16.66 -0.76 -9.18
C VAL A 131 16.39 -0.19 -10.58
N ASP A 132 16.73 1.08 -10.80
CA ASP A 132 16.52 1.82 -12.05
C ASP A 132 15.06 2.05 -12.46
N ALA A 133 14.09 1.69 -11.62
CA ALA A 133 12.71 2.09 -11.82
C ALA A 133 12.50 3.58 -11.53
N PRO A 134 11.49 4.22 -12.14
CA PRO A 134 11.13 5.60 -11.84
C PRO A 134 10.89 5.81 -10.34
N ALA A 135 11.42 6.90 -9.79
CA ALA A 135 11.15 7.25 -8.41
C ALA A 135 9.66 7.57 -8.22
N ILE A 136 9.10 7.11 -7.10
CA ILE A 136 7.74 7.49 -6.68
C ILE A 136 7.75 9.00 -6.43
N ARG A 137 6.78 9.71 -7.00
CA ARG A 137 6.63 11.16 -6.86
C ARG A 137 5.29 11.48 -6.23
N TYR A 138 5.32 12.36 -5.25
CA TYR A 138 4.15 12.92 -4.59
C TYR A 138 4.08 14.41 -4.90
N LEU A 139 2.95 14.89 -5.38
CA LEU A 139 2.66 16.32 -5.45
C LEU A 139 2.05 16.78 -4.14
N ASN A 140 2.68 17.74 -3.45
CA ASN A 140 2.13 18.31 -2.22
C ASN A 140 1.02 19.30 -2.57
N VAL A 141 -0.15 19.08 -1.98
CA VAL A 141 -1.35 19.88 -2.24
C VAL A 141 -2.09 20.18 -0.94
N ASP A 142 -2.93 21.20 -0.98
CA ASP A 142 -3.86 21.51 0.12
C ASP A 142 -4.83 20.36 0.39
N ILE A 143 -5.22 20.22 1.66
CA ILE A 143 -6.13 19.13 2.07
C ILE A 143 -7.52 19.27 1.46
N GLN A 144 -7.98 20.50 1.19
CA GLN A 144 -9.28 20.71 0.57
C GLN A 144 -9.27 20.22 -0.87
N LEU A 145 -8.21 20.51 -1.62
CA LEU A 145 -8.05 20.01 -2.97
C LEU A 145 -8.03 18.46 -3.01
N MET A 146 -7.36 17.80 -2.04
CA MET A 146 -7.41 16.34 -1.94
C MET A 146 -8.84 15.83 -1.70
N LYS A 147 -9.59 16.47 -0.83
CA LYS A 147 -11.01 16.13 -0.56
C LYS A 147 -11.88 16.33 -1.79
N ASP A 148 -11.72 17.43 -2.49
CA ASP A 148 -12.52 17.77 -3.68
C ASP A 148 -12.25 16.79 -4.82
N ILE A 149 -10.99 16.43 -5.06
CA ILE A 149 -10.60 15.41 -6.04
C ILE A 149 -11.17 14.04 -5.64
N THR A 150 -11.07 13.66 -4.37
CA THR A 150 -11.60 12.39 -3.87
C THR A 150 -13.12 12.32 -4.05
N LEU A 151 -13.83 13.39 -3.69
CA LEU A 151 -15.29 13.50 -3.90
C LEU A 151 -15.62 13.31 -5.38
N LYS A 152 -14.97 14.07 -6.26
CA LYS A 152 -15.21 14.00 -7.70
C LYS A 152 -14.96 12.59 -8.28
N MET A 153 -13.87 11.93 -7.88
CA MET A 153 -13.57 10.58 -8.33
C MET A 153 -14.64 9.58 -7.86
N LEU A 154 -15.13 9.68 -6.63
CA LEU A 154 -16.17 8.81 -6.10
C LEU A 154 -17.52 9.05 -6.80
N GLU A 155 -17.87 10.30 -7.11
CA GLU A 155 -19.04 10.65 -7.91
C GLU A 155 -18.96 10.08 -9.33
N ASP A 156 -17.75 10.01 -9.91
CA ASP A 156 -17.49 9.38 -11.21
C ASP A 156 -17.40 7.82 -11.11
N GLY A 157 -17.71 7.23 -9.93
CA GLY A 157 -17.68 5.78 -9.71
C GLY A 157 -16.27 5.19 -9.59
N LYS A 158 -15.25 6.03 -9.36
CA LYS A 158 -13.85 5.61 -9.25
C LYS A 158 -13.41 5.62 -7.80
N PRO A 159 -13.00 4.47 -7.22
CA PRO A 159 -12.45 4.42 -5.88
C PRO A 159 -11.08 5.13 -5.82
N VAL A 160 -10.73 5.63 -4.64
CA VAL A 160 -9.49 6.38 -4.43
C VAL A 160 -8.60 5.65 -3.44
N TRP A 161 -7.42 5.26 -3.91
CA TRP A 161 -6.39 4.66 -3.07
C TRP A 161 -5.79 5.71 -2.14
N MET A 162 -5.64 5.37 -0.86
CA MET A 162 -5.09 6.28 0.14
C MET A 162 -4.14 5.60 1.11
N GLY A 163 -3.17 6.36 1.62
CA GLY A 163 -2.34 5.98 2.76
C GLY A 163 -2.50 6.96 3.92
N CYS A 164 -2.53 6.44 5.14
CA CYS A 164 -2.79 7.26 6.32
C CYS A 164 -2.27 6.62 7.61
N ASP A 165 -2.37 7.35 8.71
CA ASP A 165 -2.16 6.81 10.06
C ASP A 165 -3.49 6.26 10.61
N THR A 166 -3.61 4.94 10.68
CA THR A 166 -4.83 4.27 11.18
C THR A 166 -4.77 3.87 12.64
N GLY A 167 -3.61 3.97 13.27
CA GLY A 167 -3.39 3.48 14.63
C GLY A 167 -4.03 4.34 15.72
N LYS A 168 -4.55 5.50 15.37
CA LYS A 168 -5.05 6.50 16.31
C LYS A 168 -6.50 6.85 15.99
N GLN A 169 -7.30 7.13 17.05
CA GLN A 169 -8.69 7.57 16.93
C GLN A 169 -9.56 6.63 16.07
N MET A 170 -9.33 5.29 16.20
CA MET A 170 -10.07 4.27 15.49
C MET A 170 -10.65 3.23 16.45
N HIS A 171 -11.94 2.95 16.33
CA HIS A 171 -12.62 1.87 17.04
C HIS A 171 -12.98 0.76 16.04
N ARG A 172 -12.22 -0.32 16.08
CA ARG A 172 -12.33 -1.40 15.08
C ARG A 172 -13.69 -2.08 15.06
N ASP A 173 -14.24 -2.40 16.23
CA ASP A 173 -15.50 -3.16 16.33
C ASP A 173 -16.70 -2.33 15.85
N LEU A 174 -16.64 -1.01 16.00
CA LEU A 174 -17.66 -0.09 15.50
C LEU A 174 -17.41 0.34 14.06
N GLY A 175 -16.22 0.08 13.51
CA GLY A 175 -15.82 0.56 12.19
C GLY A 175 -15.78 2.08 12.09
N LEU A 176 -15.49 2.77 13.19
CA LEU A 176 -15.44 4.23 13.26
C LEU A 176 -14.00 4.73 13.33
N TRP A 177 -13.73 5.78 12.57
CA TRP A 177 -12.47 6.48 12.57
C TRP A 177 -12.74 7.99 12.48
N ASP A 178 -12.47 8.70 13.59
CA ASP A 178 -12.80 10.10 13.73
C ASP A 178 -11.78 10.76 14.66
N ALA A 179 -11.39 12.00 14.36
CA ALA A 179 -10.39 12.73 15.14
C ALA A 179 -10.80 12.96 16.60
N ASP A 180 -12.10 13.04 16.85
CA ASP A 180 -12.68 13.33 18.17
C ASP A 180 -13.32 12.07 18.81
N LEU A 181 -12.97 10.86 18.32
CA LEU A 181 -13.56 9.62 18.81
C LEU A 181 -13.29 9.34 20.29
N PHE A 182 -12.10 9.70 20.76
CA PHE A 182 -11.68 9.53 22.16
C PHE A 182 -11.30 10.87 22.76
N ASP A 183 -12.03 11.29 23.78
CA ASP A 183 -11.76 12.52 24.54
C ASP A 183 -10.67 12.32 25.59
N TYR A 184 -9.44 12.22 25.14
CA TYR A 184 -8.28 12.07 26.02
C TYR A 184 -8.09 13.29 26.93
N ALA A 185 -8.43 14.49 26.45
CA ALA A 185 -8.26 15.72 27.21
C ALA A 185 -9.09 15.70 28.49
N SER A 186 -10.37 15.32 28.40
CA SER A 186 -11.25 15.19 29.56
C SER A 186 -10.81 14.09 30.51
N VAL A 187 -10.29 12.96 29.99
CA VAL A 187 -9.88 11.82 30.83
C VAL A 187 -8.60 12.11 31.61
N TYR A 188 -7.63 12.75 30.97
CA TYR A 188 -6.30 12.95 31.58
C TYR A 188 -6.08 14.37 32.11
N GLY A 189 -6.99 15.30 31.86
CA GLY A 189 -6.86 16.69 32.28
C GLY A 189 -5.69 17.43 31.63
N ALA A 190 -5.33 17.06 30.40
CA ALA A 190 -4.20 17.63 29.67
C ALA A 190 -4.58 17.90 28.21
N ASP A 191 -3.86 18.82 27.57
CA ASP A 191 -4.04 19.10 26.15
C ASP A 191 -3.43 18.01 25.28
N PHE A 192 -4.22 17.46 24.38
CA PHE A 192 -3.84 16.47 23.38
C PHE A 192 -3.99 17.00 21.95
N SER A 193 -4.28 18.30 21.80
CA SER A 193 -4.35 18.94 20.49
C SER A 193 -2.94 19.16 19.93
N MET A 194 -2.73 18.66 18.74
CA MET A 194 -1.50 18.88 17.99
C MET A 194 -1.86 18.96 16.51
N ASP A 195 -1.50 20.05 15.85
CA ASP A 195 -1.76 20.18 14.41
C ASP A 195 -0.95 19.16 13.59
N LYS A 196 -1.29 19.00 12.33
CA LYS A 196 -0.68 17.98 11.48
C LYS A 196 0.81 18.27 11.21
N ALA A 197 1.21 19.53 11.05
CA ALA A 197 2.61 19.90 10.82
C ALA A 197 3.47 19.46 12.01
N THR A 198 3.05 19.84 13.21
CA THR A 198 3.72 19.48 14.46
C THR A 198 3.76 17.96 14.67
N ARG A 199 2.65 17.24 14.41
CA ARG A 199 2.65 15.76 14.51
C ARG A 199 3.65 15.10 13.56
N LEU A 200 3.85 15.66 12.38
CA LEU A 200 4.84 15.16 11.43
C LEU A 200 6.27 15.48 11.87
N GLU A 201 6.52 16.68 12.35
CA GLU A 201 7.84 17.11 12.82
C GLU A 201 8.34 16.31 14.03
N TYR A 202 7.43 16.04 14.98
CA TYR A 202 7.74 15.31 16.20
C TYR A 202 7.48 13.80 16.10
N HIS A 203 7.28 13.26 14.89
CA HIS A 203 7.05 11.83 14.63
C HIS A 203 5.88 11.24 15.42
N GLN A 204 4.89 12.06 15.75
CA GLN A 204 3.67 11.62 16.42
C GLN A 204 2.72 10.91 15.45
N THR A 205 2.86 11.15 14.17
CA THR A 205 2.07 10.49 13.12
C THR A 205 2.97 9.99 11.99
N ALA A 206 2.58 8.88 11.38
CA ALA A 206 3.24 8.30 10.23
C ALA A 206 2.21 7.57 9.35
N MET A 207 2.48 7.44 8.08
CA MET A 207 1.67 6.62 7.19
C MET A 207 1.91 5.15 7.54
N THR A 208 0.92 4.49 8.15
CA THR A 208 1.02 3.12 8.65
C THR A 208 0.22 2.11 7.85
N HIS A 209 -0.75 2.55 7.07
CA HIS A 209 -1.66 1.67 6.35
C HIS A 209 -2.17 2.30 5.06
N ALA A 210 -2.46 1.45 4.08
CA ALA A 210 -3.07 1.84 2.82
C ALA A 210 -4.45 1.18 2.69
N MET A 211 -5.44 1.96 2.29
CA MET A 211 -6.84 1.55 2.16
C MET A 211 -7.46 2.25 0.95
N MET A 212 -8.77 2.10 0.77
CA MET A 212 -9.47 2.66 -0.37
C MET A 212 -10.73 3.41 0.08
N PHE A 213 -10.91 4.64 -0.39
CA PHE A 213 -12.20 5.31 -0.32
C PHE A 213 -13.12 4.72 -1.40
N THR A 214 -14.31 4.25 -0.99
CA THR A 214 -15.30 3.61 -1.87
C THR A 214 -16.67 4.29 -1.83
N GLY A 215 -16.85 5.29 -1.00
CA GLY A 215 -18.09 6.05 -0.92
C GLY A 215 -17.96 7.29 -0.07
N VAL A 216 -18.94 8.17 -0.21
CA VAL A 216 -19.01 9.42 0.53
C VAL A 216 -20.47 9.78 0.84
N ASP A 217 -20.72 10.28 2.03
CA ASP A 217 -21.99 10.89 2.44
C ASP A 217 -21.88 12.40 2.31
N VAL A 218 -22.73 12.99 1.46
CA VAL A 218 -22.72 14.42 1.14
C VAL A 218 -24.02 15.05 1.64
N VAL A 219 -23.90 16.05 2.50
CA VAL A 219 -25.04 16.80 3.03
C VAL A 219 -24.89 18.27 2.69
N GLY A 220 -25.85 18.83 1.97
CA GLY A 220 -25.80 20.22 1.55
C GLY A 220 -24.58 20.58 0.67
N GLY A 221 -24.10 19.63 -0.14
CA GLY A 221 -22.91 19.80 -0.97
C GLY A 221 -21.58 19.64 -0.23
N VAL A 222 -21.60 19.28 1.06
CA VAL A 222 -20.40 19.11 1.89
C VAL A 222 -20.19 17.63 2.23
N PRO A 223 -19.02 17.05 1.95
CA PRO A 223 -18.68 15.71 2.39
C PRO A 223 -18.66 15.62 3.92
N ARG A 224 -19.42 14.69 4.48
CA ARG A 224 -19.56 14.51 5.94
C ARG A 224 -18.89 13.24 6.42
N ARG A 225 -18.97 12.18 5.66
CA ARG A 225 -18.41 10.86 6.01
C ARG A 225 -17.87 10.21 4.76
N TRP A 226 -16.82 9.43 4.96
CA TRP A 226 -16.18 8.66 3.90
C TRP A 226 -16.28 7.18 4.24
N ARG A 227 -16.66 6.37 3.27
CA ARG A 227 -16.58 4.92 3.40
C ARG A 227 -15.18 4.48 3.00
N VAL A 228 -14.56 3.70 3.88
CA VAL A 228 -13.21 3.16 3.69
C VAL A 228 -13.30 1.64 3.70
N GLU A 229 -12.64 1.03 2.73
CA GLU A 229 -12.49 -0.43 2.64
C GLU A 229 -11.01 -0.82 2.67
N ASN A 230 -10.73 -1.98 3.32
CA ASN A 230 -9.40 -2.54 3.53
C ASN A 230 -9.31 -3.95 2.93
#